data_05b06dcc9e709d96c81a2f351579af2d
#
_entry.id   05b06dcc9e709d96c81a2f351579af2d
#
_cell.length_a   1.000
_cell.length_b   1.000
_cell.length_c   1.000
_cell.angle_alpha   90.00
_cell.angle_beta   90.00
_cell.angle_gamma   90.00
#
_symmetry.space_group_name_H-M   'P 1'
#
loop_
_entity.id
_entity.type
_entity.pdbx_description
1 polymer ?
#
loop_
_entity_poly.entity_id
_entity_poly.type
_entity_poly.pdbx_seq_one_letter_code
_entity_poly.pdbx_strand_id
1 'polypeptide(L)'
;MLFRSPVADNAAGIAEMSGEFHGEPERIMVSLDAVGNTTKAVTKGFAIGSAVIASVAIFASFIETIGKEDTGIAKLVKLAEEGKLPGLGRIGTVFDVVKINVSEPKQFIGLLVGGSVAFLFSALAIRAVGRTAGVVVQEVRKQFADGGIMAGTKKPDYGPVIDICTKASLRELATPALLAVLTPVIIGFGIGWQALGAFQIGRAHV
;
A
#
# COMPACT_ATOMS: atom_id res chain seq x y z
N MET A 1 4.47 -4.88 -15.94
CA MET A 1 3.85 -3.68 -16.52
C MET A 1 3.99 -2.44 -15.63
N LEU A 2 3.82 -2.55 -14.32
CA LEU A 2 3.93 -1.46 -13.32
C LEU A 2 5.26 -0.67 -13.32
N PHE A 3 6.37 -1.27 -13.75
CA PHE A 3 7.69 -0.63 -13.73
C PHE A 3 8.06 0.13 -15.01
N ARG A 4 7.44 -0.18 -16.15
CA ARG A 4 7.79 0.45 -17.44
C ARG A 4 7.26 1.87 -17.57
N SER A 5 6.13 2.16 -16.98
CA SER A 5 5.46 3.46 -17.06
C SER A 5 6.24 4.57 -16.37
N PRO A 6 6.71 4.40 -15.09
CA PRO A 6 7.60 5.37 -14.47
C PRO A 6 8.94 5.53 -15.19
N VAL A 7 9.45 4.48 -15.83
CA VAL A 7 10.68 4.54 -16.62
C VAL A 7 10.48 5.42 -17.86
N ALA A 8 9.38 5.26 -18.60
CA ALA A 8 9.08 6.09 -19.77
C ALA A 8 8.94 7.58 -19.43
N ASP A 9 8.22 7.88 -18.34
CA ASP A 9 8.03 9.23 -17.80
C ASP A 9 9.37 9.88 -17.41
N ASN A 10 10.19 9.17 -16.64
CA ASN A 10 11.51 9.67 -16.25
C ASN A 10 12.46 9.80 -17.45
N ALA A 11 12.42 8.88 -18.42
CA ALA A 11 13.24 8.95 -19.62
C ALA A 11 12.84 10.15 -20.49
N ALA A 12 11.55 10.42 -20.64
CA ALA A 12 11.07 11.61 -21.35
C ALA A 12 11.52 12.90 -20.67
N GLY A 13 11.41 12.98 -19.33
CA GLY A 13 11.90 14.12 -18.58
C GLY A 13 13.40 14.36 -18.70
N ILE A 14 14.21 13.30 -18.72
CA ILE A 14 15.66 13.39 -18.95
C ILE A 14 15.94 13.88 -20.38
N ALA A 15 15.26 13.33 -21.37
CA ALA A 15 15.41 13.74 -22.76
C ALA A 15 15.05 15.22 -22.98
N GLU A 16 13.95 15.70 -22.38
CA GLU A 16 13.54 17.08 -22.41
C GLU A 16 14.57 18.01 -21.75
N MET A 17 15.04 17.65 -20.54
CA MET A 17 16.00 18.46 -19.81
C MET A 17 17.41 18.46 -20.46
N SER A 18 17.77 17.42 -21.21
CA SER A 18 19.06 17.36 -21.90
C SER A 18 19.16 18.35 -23.08
N GLY A 19 18.01 18.68 -23.67
CA GLY A 19 17.95 19.50 -24.89
C GLY A 19 18.65 18.87 -26.10
N GLU A 20 18.98 17.59 -26.06
CA GLU A 20 19.70 16.88 -27.14
C GLU A 20 18.75 16.27 -28.17
N PHE A 21 17.45 16.18 -27.86
CA PHE A 21 16.45 15.53 -28.70
C PHE A 21 15.54 16.57 -29.36
N HIS A 22 15.58 16.62 -30.70
CA HIS A 22 14.76 17.52 -31.50
C HIS A 22 14.09 16.78 -32.67
N GLY A 23 12.92 17.23 -33.06
CA GLY A 23 12.21 16.68 -34.22
C GLY A 23 11.54 15.34 -33.94
N GLU A 24 11.87 14.33 -34.76
CA GLU A 24 11.23 13.01 -34.64
C GLU A 24 11.53 12.26 -33.34
N PRO A 25 12.79 12.21 -32.83
CA PRO A 25 13.08 11.61 -31.52
C PRO A 25 12.32 12.26 -30.36
N GLU A 26 12.18 13.59 -30.37
CA GLU A 26 11.40 14.31 -29.38
C GLU A 26 9.91 13.89 -29.41
N ARG A 27 9.32 13.81 -30.62
CA ARG A 27 7.93 13.36 -30.78
C ARG A 27 7.71 11.94 -30.29
N ILE A 28 8.67 11.05 -30.53
CA ILE A 28 8.62 9.66 -30.04
C ILE A 28 8.64 9.65 -28.50
N MET A 29 9.53 10.42 -27.88
CA MET A 29 9.64 10.49 -26.42
C MET A 29 8.36 11.05 -25.77
N VAL A 30 7.80 12.12 -26.31
CA VAL A 30 6.52 12.69 -25.85
C VAL A 30 5.37 11.69 -26.00
N SER A 31 5.34 10.94 -27.10
CA SER A 31 4.33 9.89 -27.32
C SER A 31 4.48 8.73 -26.32
N LEU A 32 5.70 8.30 -26.02
CA LEU A 32 5.99 7.26 -25.03
C LEU A 32 5.60 7.72 -23.62
N ASP A 33 5.83 8.98 -23.28
CA ASP A 33 5.41 9.56 -22.00
C ASP A 33 3.88 9.58 -21.88
N ALA A 34 3.16 10.02 -22.90
CA ALA A 34 1.70 10.02 -22.92
C ALA A 34 1.12 8.61 -22.73
N VAL A 35 1.66 7.59 -23.41
CA VAL A 35 1.29 6.18 -23.23
C VAL A 35 1.66 5.70 -21.83
N GLY A 36 2.82 6.09 -21.33
CA GLY A 36 3.28 5.81 -19.98
C GLY A 36 2.31 6.34 -18.92
N ASN A 37 1.89 7.59 -19.04
CA ASN A 37 0.98 8.23 -18.10
C ASN A 37 -0.44 7.64 -18.15
N THR A 38 -0.96 7.32 -19.35
CA THR A 38 -2.23 6.61 -19.51
C THR A 38 -2.17 5.23 -18.86
N THR A 39 -1.12 4.47 -19.11
CA THR A 39 -0.91 3.15 -18.49
C THR A 39 -0.83 3.27 -16.96
N LYS A 40 -0.17 4.29 -16.44
CA LYS A 40 -0.06 4.58 -15.01
C LYS A 40 -1.44 4.81 -14.39
N ALA A 41 -2.29 5.62 -15.01
CA ALA A 41 -3.64 5.91 -14.54
C ALA A 41 -4.54 4.67 -14.53
N VAL A 42 -4.56 3.89 -15.61
CA VAL A 42 -5.35 2.65 -15.72
C VAL A 42 -4.86 1.60 -14.73
N THR A 43 -3.54 1.41 -14.63
CA THR A 43 -2.94 0.43 -13.71
C THR A 43 -3.20 0.79 -12.25
N LYS A 44 -3.22 2.08 -11.90
CA LYS A 44 -3.56 2.54 -10.55
C LYS A 44 -4.99 2.14 -10.17
N GLY A 45 -5.96 2.37 -11.04
CA GLY A 45 -7.35 1.95 -10.82
C GLY A 45 -7.48 0.43 -10.69
N PHE A 46 -6.82 -0.33 -11.56
CA PHE A 46 -6.80 -1.78 -11.49
C PHE A 46 -6.14 -2.30 -10.19
N ALA A 47 -5.02 -1.72 -9.78
CA ALA A 47 -4.32 -2.10 -8.56
C ALA A 47 -5.19 -1.87 -7.31
N ILE A 48 -5.90 -0.73 -7.23
CA ILE A 48 -6.82 -0.43 -6.14
C ILE A 48 -7.98 -1.43 -6.13
N GLY A 49 -8.62 -1.68 -7.27
CA GLY A 49 -9.70 -2.67 -7.38
C GLY A 49 -9.26 -4.07 -6.98
N SER A 50 -8.08 -4.51 -7.43
CA SER A 50 -7.50 -5.81 -7.05
C SER A 50 -7.21 -5.90 -5.55
N ALA A 51 -6.73 -4.81 -4.93
CA ALA A 51 -6.45 -4.76 -3.50
C ALA A 51 -7.75 -4.91 -2.67
N VAL A 52 -8.84 -4.29 -3.11
CA VAL A 52 -10.16 -4.44 -2.46
C VAL A 52 -10.63 -5.89 -2.54
N ILE A 53 -10.59 -6.51 -3.72
CA ILE A 53 -10.99 -7.92 -3.91
C ILE A 53 -10.13 -8.84 -3.05
N ALA A 54 -8.81 -8.63 -3.03
CA ALA A 54 -7.89 -9.40 -2.20
C ALA A 54 -8.19 -9.24 -0.70
N SER A 55 -8.52 -8.03 -0.25
CA SER A 55 -8.89 -7.77 1.15
C SER A 55 -10.16 -8.52 1.55
N VAL A 56 -11.17 -8.53 0.69
CA VAL A 56 -12.41 -9.29 0.93
C VAL A 56 -12.14 -10.80 0.96
N ALA A 57 -11.33 -11.31 0.03
CA ALA A 57 -10.98 -12.73 -0.01
C ALA A 57 -10.18 -13.18 1.24
N ILE A 58 -9.23 -12.36 1.69
CA ILE A 58 -8.46 -12.62 2.92
C ILE A 58 -9.37 -12.58 4.14
N PHE A 59 -10.31 -11.64 4.20
CA PHE A 59 -11.28 -11.57 5.30
C PHE A 59 -12.20 -12.79 5.31
N ALA A 60 -12.70 -13.24 4.15
CA ALA A 60 -13.49 -14.46 4.04
C ALA A 60 -12.71 -15.70 4.53
N SER A 61 -11.46 -15.84 4.09
CA SER A 61 -10.57 -16.91 4.54
C SER A 61 -10.30 -16.86 6.06
N PHE A 62 -10.14 -15.65 6.63
CA PHE A 62 -10.01 -15.46 8.06
C PHE A 62 -11.25 -15.98 8.81
N ILE A 63 -12.46 -15.60 8.39
CA ILE A 63 -13.72 -16.06 8.99
C ILE A 63 -13.85 -17.58 8.91
N GLU A 64 -13.53 -18.20 7.76
CA GLU A 64 -13.55 -19.65 7.61
C GLU A 64 -12.55 -20.35 8.52
N THR A 65 -11.36 -19.79 8.66
CA THR A 65 -10.32 -20.35 9.54
C THR A 65 -10.77 -20.33 10.99
N ILE A 66 -11.30 -19.21 11.48
CA ILE A 66 -11.85 -19.12 12.84
C ILE A 66 -13.00 -20.10 13.04
N GLY A 67 -13.88 -20.24 12.04
CA GLY A 67 -14.98 -21.19 12.11
C GLY A 67 -14.56 -22.66 12.21
N LYS A 68 -13.36 -23.00 11.75
CA LYS A 68 -12.81 -24.36 11.78
C LYS A 68 -11.94 -24.64 13.02
N GLU A 69 -11.11 -23.67 13.38
CA GLU A 69 -10.05 -23.84 14.39
C GLU A 69 -10.54 -23.57 15.83
N ASP A 70 -11.47 -22.64 16.02
CA ASP A 70 -12.07 -22.39 17.32
C ASP A 70 -13.08 -23.49 17.65
N THR A 71 -12.75 -24.36 18.61
CA THR A 71 -13.56 -25.53 18.98
C THR A 71 -14.98 -25.15 19.43
N GLY A 72 -15.17 -24.00 20.03
CA GLY A 72 -16.49 -23.48 20.41
C GLY A 72 -17.31 -23.06 19.20
N ILE A 73 -16.70 -22.29 18.31
CA ILE A 73 -17.32 -21.79 17.09
C ILE A 73 -17.56 -22.92 16.07
N ALA A 74 -16.59 -23.80 15.88
CA ALA A 74 -16.74 -24.96 15.01
C ALA A 74 -17.94 -25.85 15.39
N LYS A 75 -18.19 -26.01 16.70
CA LYS A 75 -19.37 -26.70 17.20
C LYS A 75 -20.67 -25.98 16.86
N LEU A 76 -20.67 -24.63 17.01
CA LEU A 76 -21.85 -23.81 16.64
C LEU A 76 -22.10 -23.81 15.13
N VAL A 77 -21.04 -23.76 14.33
CA VAL A 77 -21.12 -23.86 12.84
C VAL A 77 -21.77 -25.18 12.44
N LYS A 78 -21.34 -26.31 13.01
CA LYS A 78 -21.94 -27.62 12.75
C LYS A 78 -23.43 -27.67 13.12
N LEU A 79 -23.77 -27.11 14.28
CA LEU A 79 -25.19 -27.03 14.73
C LEU A 79 -26.05 -26.14 13.81
N ALA A 80 -25.46 -25.08 13.27
CA ALA A 80 -26.11 -24.21 12.30
C ALA A 80 -26.32 -24.91 10.93
N GLU A 81 -25.30 -25.60 10.44
CA GLU A 81 -25.37 -26.42 9.21
C GLU A 81 -26.43 -27.52 9.33
N GLU A 82 -26.56 -28.12 10.52
CA GLU A 82 -27.58 -29.14 10.82
C GLU A 82 -28.99 -28.53 11.05
N GLY A 83 -29.15 -27.20 11.00
CA GLY A 83 -30.41 -26.52 11.24
C GLY A 83 -30.90 -26.58 12.69
N LYS A 84 -30.03 -26.91 13.64
CA LYS A 84 -30.34 -27.09 15.07
C LYS A 84 -30.16 -25.85 15.93
N LEU A 85 -29.70 -24.72 15.35
CA LEU A 85 -29.56 -23.45 16.08
C LEU A 85 -30.89 -22.67 16.07
N PRO A 86 -31.48 -22.41 17.25
CA PRO A 86 -32.70 -21.60 17.35
C PRO A 86 -32.40 -20.16 16.87
N GLY A 87 -33.21 -19.66 15.94
CA GLY A 87 -33.12 -18.26 15.49
C GLY A 87 -32.20 -18.02 14.28
N LEU A 88 -31.36 -18.95 13.87
CA LEU A 88 -30.78 -18.97 12.54
C LEU A 88 -31.66 -19.87 11.66
N GLY A 89 -32.27 -19.32 10.64
CA GLY A 89 -32.98 -20.10 9.64
C GLY A 89 -32.06 -21.10 8.94
N ARG A 90 -32.57 -21.80 7.93
CA ARG A 90 -31.90 -22.86 7.15
C ARG A 90 -30.59 -22.46 6.43
N ILE A 91 -30.09 -21.25 6.64
CA ILE A 91 -28.86 -20.70 6.03
C ILE A 91 -27.78 -20.61 7.12
N GLY A 92 -27.37 -21.76 7.65
CA GLY A 92 -26.26 -21.84 8.58
C GLY A 92 -24.93 -21.88 7.86
N THR A 93 -24.39 -20.73 7.46
CA THR A 93 -23.02 -20.63 7.00
C THR A 93 -22.12 -20.20 8.14
N VAL A 94 -20.82 -20.46 8.00
CA VAL A 94 -19.81 -19.96 8.96
C VAL A 94 -19.92 -18.46 9.20
N PHE A 95 -20.34 -17.69 8.18
CA PHE A 95 -20.54 -16.24 8.24
C PHE A 95 -21.72 -15.81 9.13
N ASP A 96 -22.70 -16.67 9.32
CA ASP A 96 -23.85 -16.39 10.21
C ASP A 96 -23.50 -16.61 11.68
N VAL A 97 -22.52 -17.45 11.94
CA VAL A 97 -22.04 -17.77 13.31
C VAL A 97 -20.89 -16.86 13.72
N VAL A 98 -19.92 -16.66 12.85
CA VAL A 98 -18.76 -15.80 13.10
C VAL A 98 -19.11 -14.36 12.73
N LYS A 99 -19.67 -13.62 13.68
CA LYS A 99 -20.06 -12.22 13.46
C LYS A 99 -19.08 -11.26 14.12
N ILE A 100 -18.75 -10.20 13.41
CA ILE A 100 -18.01 -9.05 13.95
C ILE A 100 -19.05 -7.99 14.36
N ASN A 101 -19.23 -7.81 15.68
CA ASN A 101 -20.18 -6.86 16.23
C ASN A 101 -19.47 -5.60 16.71
N VAL A 102 -19.61 -4.52 15.97
CA VAL A 102 -18.96 -3.23 16.28
C VAL A 102 -19.48 -2.55 17.55
N SER A 103 -20.59 -3.03 18.12
CA SER A 103 -21.07 -2.56 19.43
C SER A 103 -20.26 -3.14 20.60
N GLU A 104 -19.48 -4.17 20.36
CA GLU A 104 -18.58 -4.76 21.34
C GLU A 104 -17.32 -3.88 21.48
N PRO A 105 -16.95 -3.43 22.70
CA PRO A 105 -15.83 -2.51 22.90
C PRO A 105 -14.51 -2.99 22.31
N LYS A 106 -14.18 -4.28 22.44
CA LYS A 106 -12.94 -4.85 21.89
C LYS A 106 -12.91 -4.78 20.35
N GLN A 107 -14.03 -5.05 19.70
CA GLN A 107 -14.16 -5.01 18.25
C GLN A 107 -14.15 -3.56 17.74
N PHE A 108 -14.82 -2.66 18.45
CA PHE A 108 -14.79 -1.24 18.14
C PHE A 108 -13.37 -0.65 18.24
N ILE A 109 -12.60 -1.01 19.27
CA ILE A 109 -11.18 -0.63 19.37
C ILE A 109 -10.40 -1.18 18.20
N GLY A 110 -10.59 -2.45 17.83
CA GLY A 110 -9.94 -3.05 16.67
C GLY A 110 -10.22 -2.28 15.37
N LEU A 111 -11.47 -1.90 15.13
CA LEU A 111 -11.90 -1.10 13.99
C LEU A 111 -11.19 0.26 13.93
N LEU A 112 -11.19 0.99 15.04
CA LEU A 112 -10.54 2.31 15.13
C LEU A 112 -9.03 2.22 14.92
N VAL A 113 -8.37 1.24 15.52
CA VAL A 113 -6.93 1.03 15.33
C VAL A 113 -6.63 0.66 13.87
N GLY A 114 -7.48 -0.17 13.25
CA GLY A 114 -7.34 -0.54 11.83
C GLY A 114 -7.34 0.68 10.92
N GLY A 115 -8.32 1.56 11.05
CA GLY A 115 -8.39 2.82 10.30
C GLY A 115 -7.19 3.75 10.61
N SER A 116 -6.85 3.90 11.89
CA SER A 116 -5.73 4.76 12.32
C SER A 116 -4.39 4.31 11.76
N VAL A 117 -4.14 3.00 11.65
CA VAL A 117 -2.89 2.46 11.10
C VAL A 117 -2.70 2.84 9.64
N ALA A 118 -3.76 2.86 8.83
CA ALA A 118 -3.67 3.27 7.43
C ALA A 118 -3.27 4.75 7.29
N PHE A 119 -3.84 5.63 8.10
CA PHE A 119 -3.44 7.05 8.13
C PHE A 119 -2.01 7.23 8.65
N LEU A 120 -1.62 6.50 9.69
CA LEU A 120 -0.25 6.56 10.23
C LEU A 120 0.77 6.08 9.19
N PHE A 121 0.48 4.99 8.47
CA PHE A 121 1.32 4.51 7.37
C PHE A 121 1.50 5.60 6.30
N SER A 122 0.41 6.22 5.86
CA SER A 122 0.45 7.29 4.87
C SER A 122 1.26 8.50 5.35
N ALA A 123 1.07 8.92 6.60
CA ALA A 123 1.82 10.02 7.20
C ALA A 123 3.32 9.73 7.27
N LEU A 124 3.71 8.51 7.66
CA LEU A 124 5.11 8.09 7.70
C LEU A 124 5.72 8.09 6.29
N ALA A 125 5.01 7.58 5.28
CA ALA A 125 5.47 7.57 3.90
C ALA A 125 5.67 8.99 3.34
N ILE A 126 4.71 9.90 3.55
CA ILE A 126 4.81 11.30 3.10
C ILE A 126 6.01 12.00 3.76
N ARG A 127 6.20 11.82 5.06
CA ARG A 127 7.35 12.41 5.78
C ARG A 127 8.68 11.84 5.30
N ALA A 128 8.74 10.55 5.00
CA ALA A 128 9.94 9.90 4.46
C ALA A 128 10.33 10.48 3.09
N VAL A 129 9.35 10.62 2.19
CA VAL A 129 9.56 11.25 0.87
C VAL A 129 10.05 12.68 1.02
N GLY A 130 9.42 13.48 1.88
CA GLY A 130 9.82 14.87 2.13
C GLY A 130 11.26 15.01 2.65
N ARG A 131 11.67 14.15 3.59
CA ARG A 131 13.07 14.12 4.08
C ARG A 131 14.06 13.77 2.98
N THR A 132 13.77 12.72 2.21
CA THR A 132 14.65 12.26 1.13
C THR A 132 14.74 13.30 0.02
N ALA A 133 13.64 13.91 -0.37
CA ALA A 133 13.61 14.99 -1.35
C ALA A 133 14.49 16.17 -0.92
N GLY A 134 14.47 16.55 0.36
CA GLY A 134 15.35 17.59 0.91
C GLY A 134 16.83 17.29 0.71
N VAL A 135 17.24 16.05 0.94
CA VAL A 135 18.64 15.62 0.73
C VAL A 135 19.02 15.64 -0.74
N VAL A 136 18.13 15.16 -1.61
CA VAL A 136 18.34 15.19 -3.09
C VAL A 136 18.49 16.63 -3.58
N VAL A 137 17.63 17.56 -3.11
CA VAL A 137 17.73 18.99 -3.47
C VAL A 137 19.08 19.57 -3.06
N GLN A 138 19.60 19.22 -1.88
CA GLN A 138 20.92 19.68 -1.43
C GLN A 138 22.03 19.16 -2.34
N GLU A 139 21.99 17.89 -2.71
CA GLU A 139 22.99 17.31 -3.64
C GLU A 139 22.93 17.97 -5.02
N VAL A 140 21.74 18.18 -5.55
CA VAL A 140 21.53 18.89 -6.82
C VAL A 140 22.11 20.32 -6.73
N ARG A 141 21.77 21.07 -5.70
CA ARG A 141 22.31 22.44 -5.50
C ARG A 141 23.82 22.46 -5.44
N LYS A 142 24.43 21.48 -4.78
CA LYS A 142 25.90 21.33 -4.71
C LYS A 142 26.50 21.12 -6.09
N GLN A 143 25.90 20.29 -6.94
CA GLN A 143 26.38 20.06 -8.29
C GLN A 143 26.22 21.28 -9.20
N PHE A 144 25.20 22.09 -8.98
CA PHE A 144 24.96 23.31 -9.76
C PHE A 144 25.74 24.55 -9.25
N ALA A 145 26.37 24.46 -8.08
CA ALA A 145 27.01 25.63 -7.44
C ALA A 145 28.19 26.23 -8.24
N ASP A 146 28.88 25.42 -9.04
CA ASP A 146 30.02 25.87 -9.86
C ASP A 146 29.60 26.51 -11.20
N GLY A 147 28.31 26.48 -11.54
CA GLY A 147 27.76 27.02 -12.77
C GLY A 147 28.12 26.23 -14.03
N GLY A 148 28.98 25.22 -13.94
CA GLY A 148 29.45 24.46 -15.11
C GLY A 148 28.35 23.66 -15.79
N ILE A 149 27.40 23.12 -15.04
CA ILE A 149 26.24 22.42 -15.58
C ILE A 149 25.33 23.39 -16.32
N MET A 150 25.06 24.55 -15.76
CA MET A 150 24.24 25.59 -16.40
C MET A 150 24.87 26.16 -17.67
N ALA A 151 26.20 26.21 -17.71
CA ALA A 151 26.97 26.65 -18.90
C ALA A 151 27.15 25.54 -19.94
N GLY A 152 26.68 24.33 -19.69
CA GLY A 152 26.85 23.18 -20.59
C GLY A 152 28.27 22.61 -20.66
N THR A 153 29.19 23.08 -19.81
CA THR A 153 30.60 22.64 -19.77
C THR A 153 30.83 21.37 -18.94
N LYS A 154 29.83 21.01 -18.10
CA LYS A 154 29.91 19.85 -17.20
C LYS A 154 28.56 19.12 -17.21
N LYS A 155 28.62 17.78 -17.30
CA LYS A 155 27.41 16.94 -17.18
C LYS A 155 27.06 16.69 -15.70
N PRO A 156 25.76 16.60 -15.35
CA PRO A 156 25.34 16.21 -14.00
C PRO A 156 25.82 14.80 -13.67
N ASP A 157 26.21 14.59 -12.41
CA ASP A 157 26.50 13.24 -11.90
C ASP A 157 25.25 12.68 -11.18
N TYR A 158 24.61 11.71 -11.80
CA TYR A 158 23.41 11.07 -11.25
C TYR A 158 23.70 10.02 -10.18
N GLY A 159 24.94 9.52 -10.08
CA GLY A 159 25.35 8.48 -9.14
C GLY A 159 24.99 8.81 -7.69
N PRO A 160 25.41 9.96 -7.15
CA PRO A 160 25.08 10.35 -5.79
C PRO A 160 23.58 10.46 -5.50
N VAL A 161 22.80 10.94 -6.47
CA VAL A 161 21.33 11.07 -6.32
C VAL A 161 20.67 9.69 -6.27
N ILE A 162 21.09 8.77 -7.13
CA ILE A 162 20.59 7.38 -7.13
C ILE A 162 20.93 6.69 -5.81
N ASP A 163 22.17 6.86 -5.31
CA ASP A 163 22.61 6.29 -4.04
C ASP A 163 21.81 6.83 -2.84
N ILE A 164 21.57 8.13 -2.79
CA ILE A 164 20.72 8.77 -1.78
C ILE A 164 19.31 8.18 -1.82
N CYS A 165 18.68 8.12 -3.00
CA CYS A 165 17.32 7.59 -3.14
C CYS A 165 17.25 6.12 -2.74
N THR A 166 18.20 5.29 -3.13
CA THR A 166 18.22 3.85 -2.84
C THR A 166 18.40 3.60 -1.33
N LYS A 167 19.38 4.22 -0.72
CA LYS A 167 19.66 4.09 0.72
C LYS A 167 18.49 4.61 1.56
N ALA A 168 17.93 5.76 1.19
CA ALA A 168 16.79 6.33 1.88
C ALA A 168 15.55 5.42 1.76
N SER A 169 15.26 4.89 0.57
CA SER A 169 14.13 3.99 0.35
C SER A 169 14.21 2.76 1.25
N LEU A 170 15.36 2.10 1.31
CA LEU A 170 15.56 0.91 2.15
C LEU A 170 15.37 1.22 3.63
N ARG A 171 15.93 2.34 4.11
CA ARG A 171 15.84 2.75 5.51
C ARG A 171 14.43 3.18 5.91
N GLU A 172 13.78 3.98 5.09
CA GLU A 172 12.48 4.58 5.39
C GLU A 172 11.32 3.58 5.28
N LEU A 173 11.48 2.51 4.49
CA LEU A 173 10.48 1.45 4.39
C LEU A 173 10.41 0.56 5.64
N ALA A 174 11.45 0.49 6.46
CA ALA A 174 11.50 -0.41 7.62
C ALA A 174 10.38 -0.11 8.63
N THR A 175 10.16 1.15 8.99
CA THR A 175 9.15 1.54 9.97
C THR A 175 7.71 1.26 9.51
N PRO A 176 7.27 1.69 8.30
CA PRO A 176 5.95 1.34 7.78
C PRO A 176 5.75 -0.17 7.62
N ALA A 177 6.79 -0.90 7.19
CA ALA A 177 6.71 -2.36 7.05
C ALA A 177 6.48 -3.05 8.40
N LEU A 178 7.24 -2.68 9.42
CA LEU A 178 7.04 -3.19 10.79
C LEU A 178 5.65 -2.85 11.33
N LEU A 179 5.18 -1.64 11.11
CA LEU A 179 3.82 -1.23 11.49
C LEU A 179 2.77 -2.14 10.85
N ALA A 180 2.89 -2.38 9.54
CA ALA A 180 1.92 -3.20 8.79
C ALA A 180 1.89 -4.66 9.24
N VAL A 181 3.05 -5.22 9.64
CA VAL A 181 3.19 -6.62 10.06
C VAL A 181 2.88 -6.82 11.54
N LEU A 182 3.42 -5.96 12.42
CA LEU A 182 3.31 -6.16 13.87
C LEU A 182 1.94 -5.79 14.42
N THR A 183 1.27 -4.77 13.86
CA THR A 183 -0.02 -4.32 14.40
C THR A 183 -1.08 -5.41 14.40
N PRO A 184 -1.35 -6.14 13.30
CA PRO A 184 -2.32 -7.24 13.33
C PRO A 184 -1.92 -8.37 14.29
N VAL A 185 -0.63 -8.65 14.44
CA VAL A 185 -0.12 -9.64 15.38
C VAL A 185 -0.42 -9.22 16.83
N ILE A 186 -0.10 -7.96 17.18
CA ILE A 186 -0.37 -7.41 18.52
C ILE A 186 -1.87 -7.41 18.82
N ILE A 187 -2.71 -7.02 17.86
CA ILE A 187 -4.16 -7.01 18.05
C ILE A 187 -4.72 -8.42 18.20
N GLY A 188 -4.31 -9.34 17.34
CA GLY A 188 -4.79 -10.72 17.36
C GLY A 188 -4.45 -11.44 18.66
N PHE A 189 -3.21 -11.36 19.11
CA PHE A 189 -2.77 -12.01 20.34
C PHE A 189 -3.08 -11.20 21.62
N GLY A 190 -3.08 -9.87 21.55
CA GLY A 190 -3.28 -9.02 22.72
C GLY A 190 -4.75 -8.77 23.06
N ILE A 191 -5.62 -8.63 22.07
CA ILE A 191 -7.05 -8.32 22.29
C ILE A 191 -7.95 -9.51 21.92
N GLY A 192 -7.61 -10.22 20.84
CA GLY A 192 -8.31 -11.41 20.39
C GLY A 192 -8.73 -11.36 18.92
N TRP A 193 -9.19 -12.49 18.40
CA TRP A 193 -9.51 -12.66 16.97
C TRP A 193 -10.68 -11.77 16.52
N GLN A 194 -11.66 -11.47 17.38
CA GLN A 194 -12.77 -10.58 17.03
C GLN A 194 -12.29 -9.15 16.76
N ALA A 195 -11.37 -8.67 17.60
CA ALA A 195 -10.74 -7.37 17.41
C ALA A 195 -9.85 -7.35 16.16
N LEU A 196 -9.17 -8.46 15.85
CA LEU A 196 -8.40 -8.61 14.61
C LEU A 196 -9.30 -8.57 13.37
N GLY A 197 -10.47 -9.23 13.41
CA GLY A 197 -11.45 -9.16 12.33
C GLY A 197 -11.95 -7.73 12.11
N ALA A 198 -12.32 -7.02 13.17
CA ALA A 198 -12.73 -5.62 13.11
C ALA A 198 -11.59 -4.69 12.62
N PHE A 199 -10.35 -4.96 13.04
CA PHE A 199 -9.15 -4.26 12.55
C PHE A 199 -8.98 -4.40 11.04
N GLN A 200 -9.19 -5.61 10.48
CA GLN A 200 -9.10 -5.82 9.04
C GLN A 200 -10.18 -5.02 8.28
N ILE A 201 -11.40 -4.95 8.82
CA ILE A 201 -12.48 -4.12 8.27
C ILE A 201 -12.07 -2.65 8.30
N GLY A 202 -11.60 -2.14 9.44
CA GLY A 202 -11.16 -0.75 9.59
C GLY A 202 -10.06 -0.36 8.60
N ARG A 203 -9.09 -1.23 8.38
CA ARG A 203 -7.99 -1.02 7.44
C ARG A 203 -8.42 -1.04 5.97
N ALA A 204 -9.46 -1.80 5.64
CA ALA A 204 -9.94 -1.93 4.26
C ALA A 204 -10.77 -0.73 3.78
N HIS A 205 -11.26 0.11 4.70
CA HIS A 205 -12.14 1.26 4.41
C HIS A 205 -11.38 2.59 4.26
N VAL A 206 -10.06 2.61 4.38
CA VAL A 206 -9.18 3.77 4.29
C VAL A 206 -8.20 3.60 3.13
#